data_0edb4a13741ec6e818da351791c97156
#
_entry.id   0edb4a13741ec6e818da351791c97156
#
_cell.length_a   1.000
_cell.length_b   1.000
_cell.length_c   1.000
_cell.angle_alpha   90.00
_cell.angle_beta   90.00
_cell.angle_gamma   90.00
#
_symmetry.space_group_name_H-M   'P 1'
#
loop_
_entity.id
_entity.type
_entity.pdbx_description
1 polymer ?
#
loop_
_entity_poly.entity_id
_entity_poly.type
_entity_poly.pdbx_seq_one_letter_code
_entity_poly.pdbx_strand_id
1 'polypeptide(L)'
;MRSYKTALEFGVVYIPIELYACIKNNDIGFNLLYKKNHQRIKYKKTCQNCPLDIKNEDIVKGYEYGKGKYVTLTDEEFEKIKSKKDKTIAIDKFVNLSDIQPVYFDKSYYVVPTSAEKAYMVLKCAMKSEQKVAIAKTVL
;
A
#
# COMPACT_ATOMS: atom_id res chain seq x y z
N MET A 1 5.44 -14.31 3.01
CA MET A 1 5.20 -13.39 1.88
C MET A 1 3.99 -12.57 2.26
N ARG A 2 4.02 -11.23 2.16
CA ARG A 2 2.81 -10.44 2.45
C ARG A 2 1.85 -10.58 1.28
N SER A 3 0.64 -11.02 1.57
CA SER A 3 -0.47 -11.07 0.61
C SER A 3 -1.55 -10.07 1.00
N TYR A 4 -2.29 -9.60 0.01
CA TYR A 4 -3.44 -8.69 0.20
C TYR A 4 -4.67 -9.35 -0.40
N LYS A 5 -5.68 -9.59 0.44
CA LYS A 5 -6.97 -10.10 0.00
C LYS A 5 -7.86 -8.95 -0.46
N THR A 6 -8.33 -9.04 -1.70
CA THR A 6 -9.17 -8.03 -2.35
C THR A 6 -10.07 -8.70 -3.40
N ALA A 7 -10.76 -7.94 -4.21
CA ALA A 7 -11.51 -8.47 -5.36
C ALA A 7 -11.37 -7.57 -6.58
N LEU A 8 -11.39 -8.17 -7.76
CA LEU A 8 -11.59 -7.44 -9.01
C LEU A 8 -13.09 -7.21 -9.21
N GLU A 9 -13.45 -5.98 -9.51
CA GLU A 9 -14.82 -5.59 -9.76
C GLU A 9 -14.92 -4.95 -11.16
N PHE A 10 -15.88 -5.43 -11.96
CA PHE A 10 -16.15 -4.91 -13.29
C PHE A 10 -17.64 -5.06 -13.61
N GLY A 11 -18.38 -3.96 -13.56
CA GLY A 11 -19.83 -3.99 -13.71
C GLY A 11 -20.50 -4.88 -12.68
N VAL A 12 -21.09 -5.98 -13.13
CA VAL A 12 -21.72 -6.98 -12.25
C VAL A 12 -20.81 -8.15 -11.86
N VAL A 13 -19.59 -8.16 -12.38
CA VAL A 13 -18.62 -9.23 -12.13
C VAL A 13 -17.79 -8.89 -10.88
N TYR A 14 -17.76 -9.82 -9.93
CA TYR A 14 -16.99 -9.73 -8.71
C TYR A 14 -16.12 -10.99 -8.55
N ILE A 15 -14.80 -10.83 -8.58
CA ILE A 15 -13.84 -11.93 -8.56
C ILE A 15 -12.92 -11.74 -7.35
N PRO A 16 -13.11 -12.51 -6.27
CA PRO A 16 -12.20 -12.51 -5.13
C PRO A 16 -10.81 -12.98 -5.52
N ILE A 17 -9.79 -12.19 -5.16
CA ILE A 17 -8.40 -12.45 -5.49
C ILE A 17 -7.49 -12.23 -4.29
N GLU A 18 -6.30 -12.75 -4.39
CA GLU A 18 -5.19 -12.48 -3.50
C GLU A 18 -3.98 -11.97 -4.30
N LEU A 19 -3.41 -10.86 -3.84
CA LEU A 19 -2.24 -10.23 -4.45
C LEU A 19 -0.98 -10.66 -3.72
N TYR A 20 0.01 -11.16 -4.44
CA TYR A 20 1.32 -11.52 -3.92
C TYR A 20 2.38 -10.63 -4.54
N ALA A 21 3.20 -9.96 -3.73
CA ALA A 21 4.30 -9.16 -4.26
C ALA A 21 5.28 -10.03 -5.07
N CYS A 22 5.55 -9.64 -6.33
CA CYS A 22 6.47 -10.35 -7.21
C CYS A 22 7.93 -10.19 -6.77
N ILE A 23 8.26 -9.04 -6.18
CA ILE A 23 9.62 -8.70 -5.79
C ILE A 23 9.76 -8.85 -4.29
N LYS A 24 10.71 -9.68 -3.87
CA LYS A 24 11.15 -9.76 -2.48
C LYS A 24 12.37 -8.86 -2.33
N ASN A 25 12.26 -7.88 -1.43
CA ASN A 25 13.43 -7.09 -1.08
C ASN A 25 14.39 -7.97 -0.26
N ASN A 26 15.57 -8.25 -0.83
CA ASN A 26 16.62 -9.04 -0.21
C ASN A 26 17.72 -8.14 0.39
N ASP A 27 17.41 -6.89 0.69
CA ASP A 27 18.37 -5.98 1.32
C ASP A 27 18.87 -6.58 2.63
N ILE A 28 20.17 -6.55 2.80
CA ILE A 28 20.80 -6.97 4.05
C ILE A 28 20.58 -5.87 5.10
N GLY A 29 19.70 -6.16 6.05
CA GLY A 29 19.42 -5.25 7.16
C GLY A 29 20.51 -5.34 8.23
N PHE A 30 21.20 -4.22 8.51
CA PHE A 30 22.15 -4.13 9.61
C PHE A 30 21.46 -3.53 10.85
N ASN A 31 21.71 -4.13 12.00
CA ASN A 31 21.31 -3.55 13.28
C ASN A 31 22.44 -2.66 13.82
N LEU A 32 22.08 -1.49 14.33
CA LEU A 32 23.04 -0.63 15.02
C LEU A 32 23.33 -1.18 16.41
N LEU A 33 24.60 -1.43 16.67
CA LEU A 33 25.09 -1.98 17.94
C LEU A 33 26.01 -0.97 18.63
N TYR A 34 25.99 -0.96 19.96
CA TYR A 34 26.94 -0.20 20.75
C TYR A 34 28.32 -0.85 20.69
N LYS A 35 29.35 -0.08 20.27
CA LYS A 35 30.72 -0.59 19.98
C LYS A 35 31.36 -1.35 21.13
N LYS A 36 31.10 -0.94 22.40
CA LYS A 36 31.78 -1.53 23.56
C LYS A 36 31.25 -2.91 23.96
N ASN A 37 29.94 -3.14 23.85
CA ASN A 37 29.30 -4.36 24.36
C ASN A 37 28.42 -5.07 23.32
N HIS A 38 28.37 -4.58 22.07
CA HIS A 38 27.60 -5.10 20.96
C HIS A 38 26.08 -5.23 21.24
N GLN A 39 25.56 -4.49 22.22
CA GLN A 39 24.13 -4.45 22.49
C GLN A 39 23.40 -3.60 21.45
N ARG A 40 22.18 -4.01 21.11
CA ARG A 40 21.35 -3.31 20.13
C ARG A 40 20.95 -1.94 20.67
N ILE A 41 21.16 -0.90 19.86
CA ILE A 41 20.73 0.47 20.16
C ILE A 41 19.22 0.56 20.03
N LYS A 42 18.56 1.15 21.01
CA LYS A 42 17.15 1.51 20.99
C LYS A 42 17.01 3.02 20.82
N TYR A 43 16.02 3.45 20.05
CA TYR A 43 15.72 4.87 19.88
C TYR A 43 14.71 5.32 20.92
N LYS A 44 14.99 6.45 21.56
CA LYS A 44 14.00 7.18 22.40
C LYS A 44 13.48 8.39 21.63
N LYS A 45 12.19 8.64 21.75
CA LYS A 45 11.57 9.83 21.19
C LYS A 45 11.80 10.98 22.18
N THR A 46 12.45 12.04 21.72
CA THR A 46 12.75 13.21 22.53
C THR A 46 12.31 14.47 21.80
N CYS A 47 11.98 15.54 22.51
CA CYS A 47 11.82 16.88 21.95
C CYS A 47 12.66 17.88 22.77
N GLN A 48 13.03 19.02 22.16
CA GLN A 48 13.99 19.95 22.76
C GLN A 48 13.50 20.57 24.07
N ASN A 49 12.22 20.79 24.23
CA ASN A 49 11.62 21.49 25.39
C ASN A 49 10.56 20.64 26.11
N CYS A 50 10.66 19.32 26.01
CA CYS A 50 9.67 18.41 26.57
C CYS A 50 10.27 17.60 27.74
N PRO A 51 9.45 16.98 28.60
CA PRO A 51 9.92 16.02 29.59
C PRO A 51 10.74 14.88 28.92
N LEU A 52 11.68 14.33 29.65
CA LEU A 52 12.67 13.35 29.15
C LEU A 52 12.08 12.08 28.53
N ASP A 53 10.85 11.71 28.89
CA ASP A 53 10.18 10.52 28.39
C ASP A 53 8.81 10.87 27.78
N ILE A 54 8.76 10.95 26.43
CA ILE A 54 7.52 11.15 25.70
C ILE A 54 6.88 9.79 25.44
N LYS A 55 5.68 9.59 25.98
CA LYS A 55 4.89 8.40 25.70
C LYS A 55 4.26 8.50 24.31
N ASN A 56 3.98 7.34 23.69
CA ASN A 56 3.33 7.32 22.38
C ASN A 56 1.94 8.01 22.39
N GLU A 57 1.27 8.01 23.51
CA GLU A 57 -0.05 8.66 23.74
C GLU A 57 0.02 10.19 23.66
N ASP A 58 1.20 10.77 23.96
CA ASP A 58 1.42 12.21 23.94
C ASP A 58 1.84 12.74 22.55
N ILE A 59 1.92 11.84 21.55
CA ILE A 59 2.39 12.18 20.20
C ILE A 59 1.19 12.30 19.27
N VAL A 60 1.03 13.50 18.72
CA VAL A 60 -0.01 13.80 17.72
C VAL A 60 0.62 13.96 16.32
N LYS A 61 -0.16 13.74 15.29
CA LYS A 61 0.26 13.99 13.91
C LYS A 61 0.02 15.44 13.57
N GLY A 62 1.04 16.10 13.02
CA GLY A 62 0.93 17.49 12.57
C GLY A 62 1.24 17.61 11.09
N TYR A 63 0.42 18.36 10.36
CA TYR A 63 0.69 18.77 8.98
C TYR A 63 1.29 20.17 8.97
N GLU A 64 2.48 20.34 8.42
CA GLU A 64 3.13 21.63 8.29
C GLU A 64 2.57 22.37 7.07
N TYR A 65 1.86 23.47 7.30
CA TYR A 65 1.30 24.33 6.26
C TYR A 65 2.10 25.62 6.02
N GLY A 66 3.09 25.90 6.85
CA GLY A 66 4.01 27.03 6.74
C GLY A 66 5.17 26.82 7.71
N LYS A 67 6.32 27.46 7.47
CA LYS A 67 7.55 27.27 8.26
C LYS A 67 7.29 27.37 9.75
N GLY A 68 7.37 26.27 10.48
CA GLY A 68 7.13 26.17 11.92
C GLY A 68 5.66 26.26 12.34
N LYS A 69 4.70 26.24 11.40
CA LYS A 69 3.26 26.25 11.67
C LYS A 69 2.63 24.91 11.35
N TYR A 70 2.05 24.27 12.36
CA TYR A 70 1.46 22.94 12.25
C TYR A 70 -0.01 22.96 12.55
N VAL A 71 -0.80 22.23 11.76
CA VAL A 71 -2.16 21.82 12.14
C VAL A 71 -2.06 20.43 12.73
N THR A 72 -2.47 20.27 13.98
CA THR A 72 -2.52 18.96 14.63
C THR A 72 -3.78 18.21 14.21
N LEU A 73 -3.63 16.93 13.91
CA LEU A 73 -4.72 16.03 13.54
C LEU A 73 -4.87 14.98 14.62
N THR A 74 -6.06 14.86 15.18
CA THR A 74 -6.41 13.74 16.06
C THR A 74 -6.54 12.46 15.24
N ASP A 75 -6.37 11.31 15.87
CA ASP A 75 -6.52 10.02 15.16
C ASP A 75 -7.95 9.86 14.61
N GLU A 76 -8.97 10.42 15.28
CA GLU A 76 -10.36 10.42 14.79
C GLU A 76 -10.55 11.27 13.53
N GLU A 77 -9.94 12.45 13.49
CA GLU A 77 -9.95 13.31 12.30
C GLU A 77 -9.18 12.69 11.16
N PHE A 78 -8.05 12.05 11.46
CA PHE A 78 -7.25 11.33 10.47
C PHE A 78 -8.01 10.15 9.87
N GLU A 79 -8.77 9.38 10.68
CA GLU A 79 -9.61 8.30 10.18
C GLU A 79 -10.77 8.80 9.31
N LYS A 80 -11.30 10.00 9.58
CA LYS A 80 -12.33 10.64 8.72
C LYS A 80 -11.79 11.09 7.37
N ILE A 81 -10.52 11.51 7.31
CA ILE A 81 -9.83 11.94 6.08
C ILE A 81 -9.33 10.76 5.28
N LYS A 82 -9.02 9.63 5.93
CA LYS A 82 -8.70 8.41 5.20
C LYS A 82 -9.86 8.08 4.27
N SER A 83 -9.57 8.09 2.97
CA SER A 83 -10.46 7.47 2.00
C SER A 83 -10.86 6.09 2.52
N LYS A 84 -12.14 5.78 2.53
CA LYS A 84 -12.61 4.41 2.83
C LYS A 84 -11.74 3.48 2.00
N LYS A 85 -11.01 2.58 2.65
CA LYS A 85 -10.22 1.57 1.93
C LYS A 85 -11.20 0.85 1.03
N ASP A 86 -11.07 1.10 -0.26
CA ASP A 86 -11.82 0.33 -1.24
C ASP A 86 -11.28 -1.10 -1.14
N LYS A 87 -12.12 -1.98 -0.61
CA LYS A 87 -11.78 -3.40 -0.48
C LYS A 87 -11.74 -4.10 -1.84
N THR A 88 -11.94 -3.35 -2.91
CA THR A 88 -12.01 -3.85 -4.29
C THR A 88 -11.09 -3.07 -5.21
N ILE A 89 -10.69 -3.71 -6.28
CA ILE A 89 -9.99 -3.13 -7.40
C ILE A 89 -11.03 -2.92 -8.51
N ALA A 90 -11.59 -1.72 -8.57
CA ALA A 90 -12.60 -1.39 -9.55
C ALA A 90 -11.94 -1.10 -10.91
N ILE A 91 -12.27 -1.93 -11.91
CA ILE A 91 -11.78 -1.75 -13.28
C ILE A 91 -12.60 -0.65 -13.96
N ASP A 92 -11.92 0.40 -14.38
CA ASP A 92 -12.50 1.56 -15.07
C ASP A 92 -12.59 1.34 -16.58
N LYS A 93 -11.49 0.87 -17.18
CA LYS A 93 -11.36 0.74 -18.64
C LYS A 93 -10.27 -0.25 -19.04
N PHE A 94 -10.31 -0.64 -20.32
CA PHE A 94 -9.28 -1.45 -20.96
C PHE A 94 -8.55 -0.62 -22.01
N VAL A 95 -7.23 -0.71 -22.02
CA VAL A 95 -6.34 0.03 -22.93
C VAL A 95 -5.28 -0.92 -23.51
N ASN A 96 -4.57 -0.50 -24.57
CA ASN A 96 -3.45 -1.30 -25.07
C ASN A 96 -2.27 -1.14 -24.12
N LEU A 97 -1.48 -2.21 -23.97
CA LEU A 97 -0.28 -2.15 -23.12
C LEU A 97 0.73 -1.09 -23.61
N SER A 98 0.80 -0.88 -24.93
CA SER A 98 1.65 0.14 -25.55
C SER A 98 1.32 1.56 -25.15
N ASP A 99 0.10 1.82 -24.70
CA ASP A 99 -0.36 3.14 -24.30
C ASP A 99 0.14 3.54 -22.90
N ILE A 100 0.75 2.57 -22.16
CA ILE A 100 1.26 2.78 -20.81
C ILE A 100 2.78 2.89 -20.84
N GLN A 101 3.31 4.04 -20.46
CA GLN A 101 4.74 4.24 -20.38
C GLN A 101 5.34 3.49 -19.18
N PRO A 102 6.48 2.80 -19.34
CA PRO A 102 7.13 2.02 -18.27
C PRO A 102 7.49 2.83 -17.02
N VAL A 103 7.64 4.15 -17.13
CA VAL A 103 7.94 5.05 -16.00
C VAL A 103 6.86 5.03 -14.91
N TYR A 104 5.64 4.61 -15.26
CA TYR A 104 4.53 4.49 -14.28
C TYR A 104 4.50 3.16 -13.55
N PHE A 105 5.37 2.19 -13.90
CA PHE A 105 5.44 0.91 -13.21
C PHE A 105 6.27 1.05 -11.93
N ASP A 106 5.63 0.88 -10.77
CA ASP A 106 6.30 0.90 -9.46
C ASP A 106 6.45 -0.52 -8.92
N LYS A 107 5.34 -1.15 -8.54
CA LYS A 107 5.34 -2.47 -7.91
C LYS A 107 4.52 -3.46 -8.70
N SER A 108 5.03 -4.69 -8.80
CA SER A 108 4.34 -5.79 -9.49
C SER A 108 3.81 -6.81 -8.49
N TYR A 109 2.61 -7.31 -8.76
CA TYR A 109 1.95 -8.33 -7.97
C TYR A 109 1.46 -9.47 -8.85
N TYR A 110 1.58 -10.69 -8.34
CA TYR A 110 0.84 -11.81 -8.89
C TYR A 110 -0.59 -11.75 -8.38
N VAL A 111 -1.54 -12.00 -9.27
CA VAL A 111 -2.97 -12.04 -8.98
C VAL A 111 -3.42 -13.48 -9.00
N VAL A 112 -3.94 -13.98 -7.88
CA VAL A 112 -4.42 -15.35 -7.73
C VAL A 112 -5.89 -15.33 -7.36
N PRO A 113 -6.79 -15.98 -8.12
CA PRO A 113 -8.19 -16.08 -7.73
C PRO A 113 -8.31 -16.96 -6.48
N THR A 114 -9.12 -16.53 -5.51
CA THR A 114 -9.44 -17.32 -4.31
C THR A 114 -10.77 -18.05 -4.45
N SER A 115 -11.62 -17.56 -5.33
CA SER A 115 -12.87 -18.16 -5.79
C SER A 115 -13.24 -17.60 -7.16
N ALA A 116 -14.34 -18.10 -7.76
CA ALA A 116 -14.80 -17.69 -9.09
C ALA A 116 -13.70 -17.86 -10.20
N GLU A 117 -12.96 -18.95 -10.15
CA GLU A 117 -11.85 -19.24 -11.09
C GLU A 117 -12.28 -19.16 -12.55
N LYS A 118 -13.48 -19.63 -12.89
CA LYS A 118 -14.02 -19.56 -14.27
C LYS A 118 -14.12 -18.12 -14.75
N ALA A 119 -14.68 -17.22 -13.93
CA ALA A 119 -14.81 -15.80 -14.27
C ALA A 119 -13.43 -15.14 -14.42
N TYR A 120 -12.49 -15.47 -13.55
CA TYR A 120 -11.10 -15.01 -13.67
C TYR A 120 -10.45 -15.47 -14.97
N MET A 121 -10.60 -16.75 -15.31
CA MET A 121 -10.02 -17.30 -16.54
C MET A 121 -10.63 -16.67 -17.80
N VAL A 122 -11.94 -16.42 -17.81
CA VAL A 122 -12.61 -15.74 -18.94
C VAL A 122 -12.03 -14.32 -19.10
N LEU A 123 -11.95 -13.54 -18.00
CA LEU A 123 -11.39 -12.20 -18.04
C LEU A 123 -9.94 -12.21 -18.54
N LYS A 124 -9.10 -13.10 -17.99
CA LYS A 124 -7.70 -13.26 -18.39
C LYS A 124 -7.55 -13.63 -19.87
N CYS A 125 -8.35 -14.58 -20.37
CA CYS A 125 -8.31 -14.99 -21.76
C CYS A 125 -8.76 -13.86 -22.69
N ALA A 126 -9.83 -13.14 -22.35
CA ALA A 126 -10.31 -12.02 -23.12
C ALA A 126 -9.28 -10.89 -23.21
N MET A 127 -8.64 -10.52 -22.08
CA MET A 127 -7.57 -9.51 -22.07
C MET A 127 -6.38 -9.94 -22.93
N LYS A 128 -6.03 -11.24 -22.89
CA LYS A 128 -4.93 -11.77 -23.69
C LYS A 128 -5.24 -11.80 -25.18
N SER A 129 -6.46 -12.21 -25.59
CA SER A 129 -6.86 -12.26 -27.00
C SER A 129 -6.93 -10.87 -27.62
N GLU A 130 -7.43 -9.90 -26.87
CA GLU A 130 -7.54 -8.51 -27.30
C GLU A 130 -6.24 -7.69 -27.12
N GLN A 131 -5.20 -8.30 -26.54
CA GLN A 131 -3.92 -7.63 -26.19
C GLN A 131 -4.11 -6.35 -25.34
N LYS A 132 -5.12 -6.35 -24.47
CA LYS A 132 -5.47 -5.22 -23.60
C LYS A 132 -5.13 -5.49 -22.13
N VAL A 133 -4.94 -4.40 -21.42
CA VAL A 133 -4.78 -4.38 -19.97
C VAL A 133 -5.89 -3.57 -19.32
N ALA A 134 -6.29 -3.96 -18.13
CA ALA A 134 -7.29 -3.25 -17.36
C ALA A 134 -6.64 -2.12 -16.54
N ILE A 135 -7.23 -0.95 -16.56
CA ILE A 135 -6.89 0.16 -15.67
C ILE A 135 -7.93 0.19 -14.55
N ALA A 136 -7.45 0.18 -13.33
CA ALA A 136 -8.29 0.16 -12.14
C ALA A 136 -7.79 1.12 -11.07
N LYS A 137 -8.66 1.49 -10.14
CA LYS A 137 -8.33 2.26 -8.94
C LYS A 137 -8.55 1.42 -7.71
N THR A 138 -7.65 1.54 -6.75
CA THR A 138 -7.78 0.88 -5.43
C THR A 138 -6.98 1.63 -4.38
N VAL A 139 -7.28 1.40 -3.11
CA VAL A 139 -6.52 1.85 -1.95
C VAL A 139 -6.05 0.62 -1.19
N LEU A 140 -4.76 0.30 -1.27
CA LEU A 140 -4.12 -0.86 -0.64
C LEU A 140 -3.56 -0.54 0.75
#